data_a80a162506f7b1da16213596f6c274a2
#
_entry.id   a80a162506f7b1da16213596f6c274a2
#
_cell.length_a   1.000
_cell.length_b   1.000
_cell.length_c   1.000
_cell.angle_alpha   90.00
_cell.angle_beta   90.00
_cell.angle_gamma   90.00
#
_symmetry.space_group_name_H-M   'P 1'
#
loop_
_entity.id
_entity.type
_entity.pdbx_description
1 polymer ?
#
loop_
_entity_poly.entity_id
_entity_poly.type
_entity_poly.pdbx_seq_one_letter_code
_entity_poly.pdbx_strand_id
1 'polypeptide(L)'
;MKTAILFVTHIYNEDIKRQIVKLYEETKDFATLYVGFQADKVRITLPDGIRSFPFTVKELNRLGYRSWGCTLMDGNFHFVMLDFYLKHTGCDYYWLIEYDVRFNGDWKNYFEFFADKDDDFISAHIGDFSGDTRWTRWKEIELVNIKLNHKMLLRSFNPICRISNRA
;
A
#
# COMPACT_ATOMS: atom_id res chain seq x y z
N MET A 1 -20.37 -0.30 -1.32
CA MET A 1 -18.97 -0.78 -1.25
C MET A 1 -18.17 0.24 -0.43
N LYS A 2 -17.48 -0.20 0.61
CA LYS A 2 -16.73 0.67 1.51
C LYS A 2 -15.24 0.56 1.19
N THR A 3 -14.61 1.67 0.82
CA THR A 3 -13.23 1.71 0.37
C THR A 3 -12.38 2.59 1.29
N ALA A 4 -11.21 2.09 1.69
CA ALA A 4 -10.18 2.87 2.34
C ALA A 4 -9.00 3.11 1.37
N ILE A 5 -8.44 4.30 1.41
CA ILE A 5 -7.21 4.66 0.71
C ILE A 5 -6.16 4.99 1.77
N LEU A 6 -5.05 4.26 1.76
CA LEU A 6 -3.88 4.49 2.60
C LEU A 6 -2.77 5.13 1.75
N PHE A 7 -2.57 6.43 1.90
CA PHE A 7 -1.42 7.13 1.33
C PHE A 7 -0.27 7.06 2.33
N VAL A 8 0.86 6.44 1.94
CA VAL A 8 1.99 6.20 2.86
C VAL A 8 3.16 7.12 2.55
N THR A 9 3.69 7.78 3.58
CA THR A 9 4.83 8.69 3.45
C THR A 9 5.77 8.64 4.65
N HIS A 10 7.06 8.91 4.43
CA HIS A 10 8.06 9.16 5.46
C HIS A 10 8.64 10.58 5.38
N ILE A 11 8.11 11.39 4.47
CA ILE A 11 8.44 12.81 4.32
C ILE A 11 7.16 13.63 4.28
N TYR A 12 7.23 14.92 4.67
CA TYR A 12 6.11 15.83 4.58
C TYR A 12 6.61 17.21 4.20
N ASN A 13 6.27 17.62 2.98
CA ASN A 13 6.58 18.92 2.41
C ASN A 13 5.37 19.45 1.62
N GLU A 14 5.45 20.62 1.03
CA GLU A 14 4.34 21.22 0.30
C GLU A 14 3.91 20.40 -0.93
N ASP A 15 4.82 19.66 -1.56
CA ASP A 15 4.46 18.77 -2.69
C ASP A 15 3.63 17.58 -2.23
N ILE A 16 4.04 16.93 -1.14
CA ILE A 16 3.30 15.82 -0.55
C ILE A 16 1.94 16.29 -0.03
N LYS A 17 1.91 17.45 0.62
CA LYS A 17 0.66 18.05 1.08
C LYS A 17 -0.32 18.30 -0.08
N ARG A 18 0.16 18.87 -1.20
CA ARG A 18 -0.68 19.10 -2.39
C ARG A 18 -1.23 17.79 -2.95
N GLN A 19 -0.42 16.72 -2.99
CA GLN A 19 -0.89 15.41 -3.45
C GLN A 19 -1.96 14.82 -2.53
N ILE A 20 -1.75 14.89 -1.22
CA ILE A 20 -2.72 14.41 -0.23
C ILE A 20 -4.04 15.16 -0.37
N VAL A 21 -3.99 16.50 -0.49
CA VAL A 21 -5.18 17.32 -0.66
C VAL A 21 -5.90 17.00 -1.98
N LYS A 22 -5.16 16.91 -3.09
CA LYS A 22 -5.73 16.52 -4.39
C LYS A 22 -6.42 15.16 -4.29
N LEU A 23 -5.74 14.16 -3.74
CA LEU A 23 -6.30 12.82 -3.57
C LEU A 23 -7.58 12.85 -2.72
N TYR A 24 -7.57 13.60 -1.61
CA TYR A 24 -8.74 13.75 -0.75
C TYR A 24 -9.92 14.38 -1.47
N GLU A 25 -9.72 15.55 -2.10
CA GLU A 25 -10.79 16.27 -2.78
C GLU A 25 -11.43 15.44 -3.91
N GLU A 26 -10.65 14.64 -4.59
CA GLU A 26 -11.12 13.81 -5.70
C GLU A 26 -11.71 12.46 -5.25
N THR A 27 -11.59 12.07 -3.96
CA THR A 27 -12.05 10.74 -3.49
C THR A 27 -12.98 10.78 -2.28
N LYS A 28 -13.16 11.91 -1.61
CA LYS A 28 -13.90 12.05 -0.34
C LYS A 28 -15.36 11.57 -0.39
N ASP A 29 -15.98 11.56 -1.57
CA ASP A 29 -17.39 11.18 -1.74
C ASP A 29 -17.62 9.65 -1.75
N PHE A 30 -16.57 8.85 -2.00
CA PHE A 30 -16.69 7.40 -2.12
C PHE A 30 -15.67 6.59 -1.32
N ALA A 31 -14.61 7.21 -0.81
CA ALA A 31 -13.58 6.55 -0.03
C ALA A 31 -13.16 7.35 1.20
N THR A 32 -12.62 6.66 2.19
CA THR A 32 -11.99 7.29 3.34
C THR A 32 -10.48 7.35 3.14
N LEU A 33 -9.92 8.56 3.09
CA LEU A 33 -8.48 8.74 3.00
C LEU A 33 -7.81 8.71 4.38
N TYR A 34 -6.79 7.86 4.47
CA TYR A 34 -5.85 7.81 5.59
C TYR A 34 -4.44 8.17 5.09
N VAL A 35 -3.73 8.96 5.88
CA VAL A 35 -2.31 9.21 5.63
C VAL A 35 -1.49 8.45 6.65
N GLY A 36 -0.84 7.40 6.16
CA GLY A 36 0.13 6.59 6.91
C GLY A 36 1.49 7.28 6.93
N PHE A 37 2.05 7.50 8.11
CA PHE A 37 3.36 8.14 8.22
C PHE A 37 4.20 7.57 9.36
N GLN A 38 5.49 7.55 9.12
CA GLN A 38 6.45 7.07 10.10
C GLN A 38 6.66 8.13 11.19
N ALA A 39 5.99 7.95 12.33
CA ALA A 39 5.85 8.96 13.40
C ALA A 39 7.18 9.31 14.11
N ASP A 40 8.17 8.42 14.05
CA ASP A 40 9.51 8.66 14.58
C ASP A 40 10.42 9.44 13.60
N LYS A 41 9.98 9.66 12.36
CA LYS A 41 10.73 10.40 11.34
C LYS A 41 10.09 11.72 10.93
N VAL A 42 8.76 11.79 10.90
CA VAL A 42 8.05 12.94 10.35
C VAL A 42 6.87 13.32 11.23
N ARG A 43 6.63 14.64 11.36
CA ARG A 43 5.41 15.20 11.94
C ARG A 43 4.54 15.73 10.83
N ILE A 44 3.26 15.40 10.86
CA ILE A 44 2.29 15.78 9.83
C ILE A 44 1.15 16.56 10.47
N THR A 45 0.73 17.63 9.82
CA THR A 45 -0.51 18.34 10.11
C THR A 45 -1.42 18.19 8.91
N LEU A 46 -2.50 17.44 9.07
CA LEU A 46 -3.45 17.14 8.00
C LEU A 46 -4.63 18.13 8.04
N PRO A 47 -5.18 18.49 6.87
CA PRO A 47 -6.46 19.17 6.77
C PRO A 47 -7.60 18.36 7.39
N ASP A 48 -8.69 19.06 7.77
CA ASP A 48 -9.91 18.44 8.27
C ASP A 48 -10.47 17.41 7.25
N GLY A 49 -11.02 16.32 7.78
CA GLY A 49 -11.59 15.24 6.97
C GLY A 49 -10.59 14.16 6.55
N ILE A 50 -9.29 14.42 6.60
CA ILE A 50 -8.23 13.43 6.30
C ILE A 50 -7.79 12.74 7.60
N ARG A 51 -7.82 11.42 7.61
CA ARG A 51 -7.47 10.64 8.81
C ARG A 51 -5.97 10.36 8.86
N SER A 52 -5.40 10.43 10.05
CA SER A 52 -4.00 10.06 10.28
C SER A 52 -3.87 8.59 10.67
N PHE A 53 -2.81 7.94 10.19
CA PHE A 53 -2.40 6.60 10.58
C PHE A 53 -0.91 6.61 10.92
N PRO A 54 -0.53 7.07 12.13
CA PRO A 54 0.87 7.04 12.56
C PRO A 54 1.32 5.60 12.83
N PHE A 55 2.54 5.25 12.41
CA PHE A 55 3.18 3.98 12.70
C PHE A 55 4.67 4.18 12.99
N THR A 56 5.28 3.19 13.62
CA THR A 56 6.73 3.11 13.82
C THR A 56 7.24 1.73 13.41
N VAL A 57 8.52 1.64 13.04
CA VAL A 57 9.15 0.34 12.74
C VAL A 57 9.04 -0.62 13.93
N LYS A 58 9.14 -0.08 15.17
CA LYS A 58 8.98 -0.88 16.38
C LYS A 58 7.59 -1.51 16.50
N GLU A 59 6.54 -0.78 16.14
CA GLU A 59 5.15 -1.30 16.12
C GLU A 59 4.98 -2.37 15.06
N LEU A 60 5.47 -2.13 13.84
CA LEU A 60 5.39 -3.10 12.75
C LEU A 60 6.14 -4.40 13.06
N ASN A 61 7.28 -4.33 13.75
CA ASN A 61 8.01 -5.52 14.18
C ASN A 61 7.21 -6.40 15.17
N ARG A 62 6.20 -5.85 15.86
CA ARG A 62 5.32 -6.63 16.74
C ARG A 62 4.36 -7.54 15.97
N LEU A 63 4.19 -7.35 14.68
CA LEU A 63 3.43 -8.27 13.82
C LEU A 63 4.07 -9.66 13.74
N GLY A 64 5.34 -9.81 14.18
CA GLY A 64 6.03 -11.09 14.26
C GLY A 64 6.53 -11.62 12.92
N TYR A 65 6.39 -10.86 11.85
CA TYR A 65 6.93 -11.24 10.54
C TYR A 65 8.38 -10.78 10.39
N ARG A 66 9.17 -11.57 9.69
CA ARG A 66 10.55 -11.23 9.38
C ARG A 66 10.59 -10.11 8.35
N SER A 67 11.04 -8.94 8.74
CA SER A 67 11.27 -7.82 7.83
C SER A 67 12.57 -8.01 7.04
N TRP A 68 12.63 -7.49 5.84
CA TRP A 68 13.89 -7.34 5.13
C TRP A 68 14.66 -6.16 5.69
N GLY A 69 15.81 -6.41 6.27
CA GLY A 69 16.59 -5.38 6.94
C GLY A 69 15.89 -4.78 8.17
N CYS A 70 16.32 -3.59 8.55
CA CYS A 70 15.79 -2.89 9.73
C CYS A 70 15.02 -1.61 9.37
N THR A 71 14.66 -1.42 8.11
CA THR A 71 13.92 -0.24 7.61
C THR A 71 12.66 -0.65 6.86
N LEU A 72 11.75 0.30 6.63
CA LEU A 72 10.59 0.11 5.76
C LEU A 72 10.92 0.23 4.27
N MET A 73 12.16 0.51 3.93
CA MET A 73 12.60 0.61 2.54
C MET A 73 12.59 -0.77 1.88
N ASP A 74 12.39 -0.79 0.57
CA ASP A 74 12.51 -1.96 -0.30
C ASP A 74 11.78 -3.23 0.16
N GLY A 75 10.45 -3.27 -0.02
CA GLY A 75 9.69 -4.50 0.13
C GLY A 75 9.03 -4.73 1.48
N ASN A 76 9.13 -3.80 2.43
CA ASN A 76 8.46 -3.92 3.74
C ASN A 76 7.15 -3.11 3.85
N PHE A 77 6.70 -2.43 2.80
CA PHE A 77 5.46 -1.63 2.84
C PHE A 77 4.21 -2.47 3.08
N HIS A 78 4.24 -3.74 2.74
CA HIS A 78 3.15 -4.66 3.05
C HIS A 78 2.87 -4.78 4.56
N PHE A 79 3.86 -4.58 5.43
CA PHE A 79 3.63 -4.55 6.88
C PHE A 79 2.81 -3.35 7.32
N VAL A 80 3.01 -2.19 6.68
CA VAL A 80 2.19 -1.00 6.95
C VAL A 80 0.74 -1.26 6.55
N MET A 81 0.55 -1.89 5.38
CA MET A 81 -0.78 -2.26 4.89
C MET A 81 -1.46 -3.30 5.80
N LEU A 82 -0.72 -4.31 6.25
CA LEU A 82 -1.22 -5.32 7.17
C LEU A 82 -1.61 -4.70 8.53
N ASP A 83 -0.76 -3.86 9.12
CA ASP A 83 -1.08 -3.18 10.38
C ASP A 83 -2.31 -2.26 10.23
N PHE A 84 -2.41 -1.57 9.09
CA PHE A 84 -3.56 -0.76 8.76
C PHE A 84 -4.84 -1.60 8.65
N TYR A 85 -4.80 -2.71 7.92
CA TYR A 85 -5.92 -3.64 7.78
C TYR A 85 -6.38 -4.16 9.13
N LEU A 86 -5.48 -4.64 9.98
CA LEU A 86 -5.80 -5.18 11.30
C LEU A 86 -6.49 -4.15 12.23
N LYS A 87 -6.19 -2.87 12.04
CA LYS A 87 -6.79 -1.77 12.82
C LYS A 87 -8.07 -1.20 12.18
N HIS A 88 -8.34 -1.49 10.90
CA HIS A 88 -9.43 -0.91 10.11
C HIS A 88 -10.18 -1.96 9.28
N THR A 89 -10.62 -3.04 9.91
CA THR A 89 -11.20 -4.24 9.26
C THR A 89 -12.57 -4.04 8.60
N GLY A 90 -13.13 -2.86 8.54
CA GLY A 90 -14.52 -2.66 8.11
C GLY A 90 -14.70 -2.21 6.66
N CYS A 91 -13.70 -2.32 5.79
CA CYS A 91 -13.80 -1.96 4.38
C CYS A 91 -13.81 -3.21 3.49
N ASP A 92 -14.43 -3.08 2.32
CA ASP A 92 -14.45 -4.13 1.30
C ASP A 92 -13.13 -4.17 0.52
N TYR A 93 -12.55 -2.98 0.28
CA TYR A 93 -11.30 -2.79 -0.45
C TYR A 93 -10.39 -1.77 0.23
N TYR A 94 -9.08 -2.02 0.09
CA TYR A 94 -8.01 -1.20 0.63
C TYR A 94 -7.04 -0.85 -0.50
N TRP A 95 -6.89 0.43 -0.79
CA TRP A 95 -5.86 0.93 -1.68
C TRP A 95 -4.63 1.37 -0.89
N LEU A 96 -3.46 1.02 -1.39
CA LEU A 96 -2.18 1.56 -0.95
C LEU A 96 -1.65 2.47 -2.04
N ILE A 97 -1.17 3.66 -1.66
CA ILE A 97 -0.50 4.60 -2.57
C ILE A 97 0.77 5.08 -1.87
N GLU A 98 1.91 4.88 -2.49
CA GLU A 98 3.18 5.40 -1.99
C GLU A 98 3.35 6.88 -2.35
N TYR A 99 4.05 7.62 -1.49
CA TYR A 99 4.20 9.07 -1.59
C TYR A 99 4.90 9.56 -2.88
N ASP A 100 5.65 8.71 -3.54
CA ASP A 100 6.37 9.02 -4.78
C ASP A 100 5.56 8.74 -6.05
N VAL A 101 4.38 8.16 -5.92
CA VAL A 101 3.43 8.06 -7.03
C VAL A 101 2.99 9.44 -7.47
N ARG A 102 3.29 9.80 -8.73
CA ARG A 102 2.86 11.04 -9.36
C ARG A 102 1.77 10.74 -10.38
N PHE A 103 0.55 11.18 -10.07
CA PHE A 103 -0.59 10.98 -10.95
C PHE A 103 -1.13 12.33 -11.43
N ASN A 104 -0.99 12.58 -12.73
CA ASN A 104 -1.43 13.83 -13.37
C ASN A 104 -2.90 13.79 -13.81
N GLY A 105 -3.54 12.63 -13.76
CA GLY A 105 -4.95 12.45 -14.06
C GLY A 105 -5.87 12.84 -12.91
N ASP A 106 -7.13 12.47 -13.05
CA ASP A 106 -8.17 12.60 -12.05
C ASP A 106 -8.29 11.29 -11.26
N TRP A 107 -8.11 11.36 -9.93
CA TRP A 107 -8.18 10.19 -9.06
C TRP A 107 -9.57 9.55 -9.02
N LYS A 108 -10.63 10.37 -9.12
CA LYS A 108 -11.99 9.85 -9.16
C LYS A 108 -12.16 8.91 -10.35
N ASN A 109 -11.81 9.36 -11.56
CA ASN A 109 -11.88 8.55 -12.77
C ASN A 109 -11.00 7.29 -12.66
N TYR A 110 -9.82 7.41 -12.05
CA TYR A 110 -8.94 6.26 -11.82
C TYR A 110 -9.62 5.20 -10.96
N PHE A 111 -10.17 5.58 -9.82
CA PHE A 111 -10.81 4.62 -8.91
C PHE A 111 -12.13 4.09 -9.46
N GLU A 112 -12.92 4.92 -10.14
CA GLU A 112 -14.17 4.50 -10.81
C GLU A 112 -13.91 3.42 -11.85
N PHE A 113 -12.80 3.47 -12.58
CA PHE A 113 -12.42 2.42 -13.54
C PHE A 113 -12.28 1.03 -12.89
N PHE A 114 -11.93 0.99 -11.60
CA PHE A 114 -11.80 -0.25 -10.84
C PHE A 114 -13.01 -0.57 -9.97
N ALA A 115 -14.03 0.27 -9.92
CA ALA A 115 -15.16 0.10 -9.01
C ALA A 115 -15.92 -1.22 -9.22
N ASP A 116 -16.10 -1.62 -10.48
CA ASP A 116 -16.81 -2.86 -10.85
C ASP A 116 -15.90 -4.09 -10.90
N LYS A 117 -14.62 -3.97 -10.57
CA LYS A 117 -13.68 -5.09 -10.58
C LYS A 117 -13.74 -5.83 -9.25
N ASP A 118 -13.96 -7.13 -9.30
CA ASP A 118 -14.06 -8.02 -8.13
C ASP A 118 -12.75 -8.76 -7.83
N ASP A 119 -11.64 -8.33 -8.42
CA ASP A 119 -10.34 -8.93 -8.20
C ASP A 119 -9.87 -8.71 -6.75
N ASP A 120 -9.31 -9.75 -6.14
CA ASP A 120 -8.77 -9.67 -4.79
C ASP A 120 -7.49 -8.86 -4.69
N PHE A 121 -6.72 -8.80 -5.79
CA PHE A 121 -5.51 -8.01 -5.87
C PHE A 121 -5.37 -7.33 -7.22
N ILE A 122 -5.20 -6.01 -7.21
CA ILE A 122 -4.91 -5.19 -8.39
C ILE A 122 -3.59 -4.47 -8.15
N SER A 123 -2.67 -4.58 -9.10
CA SER A 123 -1.37 -3.91 -9.03
C SER A 123 -0.77 -3.69 -10.43
N ALA A 124 0.29 -2.90 -10.49
CA ALA A 124 1.06 -2.70 -11.71
C ALA A 124 2.09 -3.82 -11.92
N HIS A 125 2.42 -4.07 -13.19
CA HIS A 125 3.53 -4.96 -13.58
C HIS A 125 3.51 -6.35 -12.94
N ILE A 126 2.33 -6.98 -12.85
CA ILE A 126 2.24 -8.37 -12.41
C ILE A 126 2.88 -9.25 -13.48
N GLY A 127 3.84 -10.06 -13.06
CA GLY A 127 4.55 -11.00 -13.94
C GLY A 127 4.86 -12.30 -13.23
N ASP A 128 4.97 -13.37 -14.00
CA ASP A 128 5.36 -14.70 -13.50
C ASP A 128 6.87 -14.95 -13.62
N PHE A 129 7.32 -16.05 -13.03
CA PHE A 129 8.72 -16.46 -13.09
C PHE A 129 9.19 -16.72 -14.53
N SER A 130 8.35 -17.21 -15.42
CA SER A 130 8.72 -17.54 -16.80
C SER A 130 9.01 -16.29 -17.64
N GLY A 131 8.31 -15.19 -17.34
CA GLY A 131 8.48 -13.91 -18.03
C GLY A 131 9.79 -13.17 -17.64
N ASP A 132 10.34 -13.44 -16.46
CA ASP A 132 11.61 -12.86 -16.03
C ASP A 132 12.35 -13.73 -15.01
N THR A 133 12.98 -14.76 -15.49
CA THR A 133 13.74 -15.70 -14.65
C THR A 133 14.97 -15.06 -13.98
N ARG A 134 15.42 -13.89 -14.43
CA ARG A 134 16.63 -13.20 -13.94
C ARG A 134 16.37 -12.28 -12.78
N TRP A 135 15.12 -12.03 -12.41
CA TRP A 135 14.83 -11.20 -11.27
C TRP A 135 15.39 -11.81 -9.99
N THR A 136 16.32 -11.10 -9.39
CA THR A 136 17.18 -11.65 -8.31
C THR A 136 16.39 -12.04 -7.07
N ARG A 137 15.27 -11.35 -6.81
CA ARG A 137 14.45 -11.57 -5.61
C ARG A 137 13.65 -12.89 -5.63
N TRP A 138 13.57 -13.61 -6.75
CA TRP A 138 13.00 -14.96 -6.75
C TRP A 138 13.72 -15.91 -5.77
N LYS A 139 15.01 -15.69 -5.55
CA LYS A 139 15.85 -16.52 -4.67
C LYS A 139 15.70 -16.16 -3.19
N GLU A 140 15.06 -15.03 -2.90
CA GLU A 140 14.94 -14.46 -1.57
C GLU A 140 13.60 -14.80 -0.92
N ILE A 141 12.69 -15.44 -1.67
CA ILE A 141 11.39 -15.88 -1.17
C ILE A 141 11.58 -17.19 -0.41
N GLU A 142 11.38 -17.14 0.90
CA GLU A 142 11.40 -18.30 1.78
C GLU A 142 10.05 -18.46 2.46
N LEU A 143 9.47 -19.63 2.43
CA LEU A 143 8.32 -19.98 3.24
C LEU A 143 8.72 -21.08 4.24
N VAL A 144 8.31 -20.91 5.48
CA VAL A 144 8.61 -21.89 6.54
C VAL A 144 7.90 -23.19 6.22
N ASN A 145 8.68 -24.28 6.12
CA ASN A 145 8.18 -25.65 5.86
C ASN A 145 7.45 -25.87 4.52
N ILE A 146 7.56 -24.95 3.57
CA ILE A 146 6.95 -25.11 2.23
C ILE A 146 8.06 -25.01 1.18
N LYS A 147 8.19 -26.07 0.36
CA LYS A 147 9.06 -26.03 -0.82
C LYS A 147 8.35 -25.24 -1.93
N LEU A 148 8.87 -24.07 -2.23
CA LEU A 148 8.32 -23.23 -3.29
C LEU A 148 8.60 -23.80 -4.67
N ASN A 149 7.55 -23.86 -5.49
CA ASN A 149 7.70 -24.03 -6.93
C ASN A 149 7.73 -22.64 -7.56
N HIS A 150 8.89 -22.21 -8.07
CA HIS A 150 9.05 -20.89 -8.67
C HIS A 150 8.05 -20.58 -9.80
N LYS A 151 7.57 -21.61 -10.52
CA LYS A 151 6.54 -21.45 -11.56
C LYS A 151 5.19 -20.98 -11.04
N MET A 152 4.95 -21.08 -9.73
CA MET A 152 3.73 -20.60 -9.08
C MET A 152 3.88 -19.19 -8.50
N LEU A 153 5.08 -18.62 -8.57
CA LEU A 153 5.34 -17.31 -8.01
C LEU A 153 4.99 -16.22 -9.01
N LEU A 154 4.32 -15.20 -8.48
CA LEU A 154 4.07 -13.94 -9.17
C LEU A 154 4.88 -12.84 -8.50
N ARG A 155 5.32 -11.88 -9.28
CA ARG A 155 5.87 -10.62 -8.79
C ARG A 155 4.94 -9.48 -9.17
N SER A 156 4.93 -8.46 -8.38
CA SER A 156 4.25 -7.21 -8.70
C SER A 156 5.07 -6.01 -8.25
N PHE A 157 4.82 -4.86 -8.85
CA PHE A 157 5.36 -3.58 -8.42
C PHE A 157 4.20 -2.76 -7.84
N ASN A 158 4.21 -2.50 -6.55
CA ASN A 158 3.08 -2.08 -5.77
C ASN A 158 3.12 -0.63 -5.24
N PRO A 159 3.66 0.38 -5.95
CA PRO A 159 3.59 1.76 -5.50
C PRO A 159 2.14 2.26 -5.42
N ILE A 160 1.25 1.62 -6.20
CA ILE A 160 -0.19 1.72 -6.10
C ILE A 160 -0.78 0.32 -6.27
N CYS A 161 -1.60 -0.12 -5.31
CA CYS A 161 -2.28 -1.41 -5.39
C CYS A 161 -3.59 -1.39 -4.62
N ARG A 162 -4.50 -2.33 -4.97
CA ARG A 162 -5.74 -2.60 -4.24
C ARG A 162 -5.74 -4.03 -3.74
N ILE A 163 -6.19 -4.21 -2.50
CA ILE A 163 -6.40 -5.52 -1.88
C ILE A 163 -7.84 -5.59 -1.39
N SER A 164 -8.54 -6.71 -1.64
CA SER A 164 -9.85 -6.96 -1.05
C SER A 164 -9.72 -7.40 0.42
N ASN A 165 -10.82 -7.35 1.17
CA ASN A 165 -10.86 -7.88 2.52
C ASN A 165 -10.87 -9.43 2.57
N ARG A 166 -10.93 -10.09 1.41
CA ARG A 166 -10.89 -11.57 1.28
C ARG A 166 -9.46 -12.09 1.06
N ALA A 167 -8.50 -11.22 0.70
CA ALA A 167 -7.12 -11.57 0.34
C ALA A 167 -6.24 -11.96 1.53
#